data_59beac3a1ae85e436ad8fb18e1094902
#
_entry.id   59beac3a1ae85e436ad8fb18e1094902
#
_cell.length_a   1.000
_cell.length_b   1.000
_cell.length_c   1.000
_cell.angle_alpha   90.00
_cell.angle_beta   90.00
_cell.angle_gamma   90.00
#
_symmetry.space_group_name_H-M   'P 1'
#
loop_
_entity.id
_entity.type
_entity.pdbx_description
1 polymer ?
#
loop_
_entity_poly.entity_id
_entity_poly.type
_entity_poly.pdbx_seq_one_letter_code
_entity_poly.pdbx_strand_id
1 'polypeptide(L)'
;MKRSEINKALKELEAMCQKHCCYLPPFCHFTPEMWQEIGHEYDEVRDCMLGWDITDYGMGDFDKFGFSLITIRNGNRAMADKYPKVYAEKLLYLKEGQYAPNHFHWFKTEDIINQIGRASCRERV
;
A
#
# COMPACT_ATOMS: atom_id res chain seq x y z
N MET A 1 -8.73 -5.66 -12.49
CA MET A 1 -8.81 -6.82 -11.56
C MET A 1 -10.24 -7.03 -11.11
N LYS A 2 -10.63 -8.28 -10.95
CA LYS A 2 -11.95 -8.64 -10.38
C LYS A 2 -11.92 -8.50 -8.85
N ARG A 3 -13.08 -8.25 -8.24
CA ARG A 3 -13.17 -8.14 -6.78
C ARG A 3 -12.63 -9.38 -6.06
N SER A 4 -12.85 -10.58 -6.62
CA SER A 4 -12.32 -11.82 -6.05
C SER A 4 -10.79 -11.89 -6.03
N GLU A 5 -10.13 -11.36 -7.05
CA GLU A 5 -8.67 -11.28 -7.13
C GLU A 5 -8.12 -10.28 -6.12
N ILE A 6 -8.78 -9.14 -5.97
CA ILE A 6 -8.43 -8.12 -4.96
C ILE A 6 -8.57 -8.71 -3.56
N ASN A 7 -9.69 -9.36 -3.26
CA ASN A 7 -9.92 -9.99 -1.95
C ASN A 7 -8.89 -11.06 -1.62
N LYS A 8 -8.48 -11.84 -2.63
CA LYS A 8 -7.43 -12.85 -2.48
C LYS A 8 -6.09 -12.19 -2.15
N ALA A 9 -5.71 -11.15 -2.89
CA ALA A 9 -4.47 -10.41 -2.67
C ALA A 9 -4.41 -9.77 -1.27
N LEU A 10 -5.52 -9.19 -0.81
CA LEU A 10 -5.63 -8.64 0.55
C LEU A 10 -5.41 -9.70 1.63
N LYS A 11 -6.02 -10.87 1.49
CA LYS A 11 -5.84 -11.97 2.42
C LYS A 11 -4.41 -12.49 2.46
N GLU A 12 -3.76 -12.58 1.30
CA GLU A 12 -2.35 -13.00 1.20
C GLU A 12 -1.43 -12.00 1.91
N LEU A 13 -1.63 -10.70 1.69
CA LEU A 13 -0.85 -9.66 2.35
C LEU A 13 -1.09 -9.66 3.87
N GLU A 14 -2.33 -9.80 4.31
CA GLU A 14 -2.67 -9.89 5.73
C GLU A 14 -2.00 -11.10 6.39
N ALA A 15 -2.03 -12.26 5.74
CA ALA A 15 -1.37 -13.46 6.23
C ALA A 15 0.15 -13.30 6.33
N MET A 16 0.78 -12.63 5.37
CA MET A 16 2.20 -12.28 5.42
C MET A 16 2.52 -11.36 6.59
N CYS A 17 1.71 -10.34 6.82
CA CYS A 17 1.88 -9.46 7.96
C CYS A 17 1.79 -10.21 9.29
N GLN A 18 0.83 -11.11 9.44
CA GLN A 18 0.68 -11.93 10.65
C GLN A 18 1.87 -12.87 10.84
N LYS A 19 2.29 -13.55 9.79
CA LYS A 19 3.43 -14.50 9.83
C LYS A 19 4.72 -13.84 10.27
N HIS A 20 4.95 -12.60 9.87
CA HIS A 20 6.19 -11.86 10.13
C HIS A 20 6.07 -10.80 11.22
N CYS A 21 5.02 -10.87 12.02
CA CYS A 21 4.76 -9.94 13.13
C CYS A 21 4.73 -8.46 12.71
N CYS A 22 4.27 -8.18 11.50
CA CYS A 22 4.02 -6.82 11.04
C CYS A 22 2.61 -6.40 11.50
N TYR A 23 2.53 -5.64 12.57
CA TYR A 23 1.26 -5.18 13.10
C TYR A 23 0.72 -4.02 12.26
N LEU A 24 -0.52 -4.19 11.77
CA LEU A 24 -1.20 -3.18 10.97
C LEU A 24 -2.04 -2.26 11.86
N PRO A 25 -2.19 -0.97 11.48
CA PRO A 25 -3.11 -0.06 12.15
C PRO A 25 -4.55 -0.61 12.15
N PRO A 26 -5.36 -0.31 13.18
CA PRO A 26 -6.73 -0.82 13.29
C PRO A 26 -7.61 -0.54 12.07
N PHE A 27 -7.45 0.60 11.41
CA PHE A 27 -8.25 0.96 10.25
C PHE A 27 -8.08 0.02 9.04
N CYS A 28 -6.97 -0.73 8.99
CA CYS A 28 -6.75 -1.74 7.95
C CYS A 28 -7.75 -2.91 8.03
N HIS A 29 -8.41 -3.09 9.17
CA HIS A 29 -9.36 -4.17 9.42
C HIS A 29 -10.82 -3.70 9.45
N PHE A 30 -11.09 -2.43 9.17
CA PHE A 30 -12.45 -1.91 9.15
C PHE A 30 -13.23 -2.43 7.95
N THR A 31 -14.43 -2.90 8.21
CA THR A 31 -15.36 -3.34 7.17
C THR A 31 -16.03 -2.15 6.51
N PRO A 32 -16.62 -2.31 5.31
CA PRO A 32 -17.40 -1.25 4.66
C PRO A 32 -18.52 -0.69 5.56
N GLU A 33 -19.16 -1.54 6.34
CA GLU A 33 -20.22 -1.16 7.29
C GLU A 33 -19.65 -0.27 8.42
N MET A 34 -18.49 -0.65 8.98
CA MET A 34 -17.79 0.16 9.98
C MET A 34 -17.42 1.54 9.43
N TRP A 35 -16.93 1.61 8.17
CA TRP A 35 -16.59 2.87 7.53
C TRP A 35 -17.80 3.80 7.34
N GLN A 36 -18.99 3.25 7.15
CA GLN A 36 -20.23 4.05 7.05
C GLN A 36 -20.63 4.69 8.38
N GLU A 37 -20.30 4.06 9.50
CA GLU A 37 -20.64 4.52 10.85
C GLU A 37 -19.57 5.42 11.48
N ILE A 38 -18.33 5.34 11.01
CA ILE A 38 -17.20 6.14 11.52
C ILE A 38 -17.38 7.60 11.12
N GLY A 39 -17.30 8.48 12.10
CA GLY A 39 -17.34 9.93 11.91
C GLY A 39 -15.99 10.52 11.50
N HIS A 40 -15.63 11.66 12.09
CA HIS A 40 -14.44 12.44 11.71
C HIS A 40 -13.13 11.97 12.36
N GLU A 41 -13.15 11.03 13.30
CA GLU A 41 -11.98 10.54 14.01
C GLU A 41 -10.96 9.84 13.11
N TYR A 42 -11.39 9.36 11.93
CA TYR A 42 -10.54 8.74 10.92
C TYR A 42 -10.46 9.52 9.60
N ASP A 43 -10.70 10.82 9.64
CA ASP A 43 -10.61 11.67 8.44
C ASP A 43 -9.20 11.63 7.82
N GLU A 44 -8.14 11.53 8.62
CA GLU A 44 -6.76 11.42 8.11
C GLU A 44 -6.59 10.23 7.17
N VAL A 45 -7.23 9.09 7.45
CA VAL A 45 -7.17 7.92 6.58
C VAL A 45 -7.76 8.22 5.20
N ARG A 46 -8.88 8.94 5.15
CA ARG A 46 -9.54 9.31 3.91
C ARG A 46 -8.78 10.43 3.18
N ASP A 47 -8.44 11.47 3.89
CA ASP A 47 -7.81 12.68 3.34
C ASP A 47 -6.38 12.43 2.85
N CYS A 48 -5.65 11.55 3.52
CA CYS A 48 -4.27 11.21 3.18
C CYS A 48 -4.14 9.90 2.37
N MET A 49 -5.25 9.28 2.00
CA MET A 49 -5.31 8.06 1.19
C MET A 49 -4.50 6.91 1.81
N LEU A 50 -4.71 6.66 3.09
CA LEU A 50 -4.08 5.55 3.81
C LEU A 50 -4.80 4.23 3.53
N GLY A 51 -4.15 3.12 3.86
CA GLY A 51 -4.73 1.78 3.78
C GLY A 51 -4.24 0.98 2.57
N TRP A 52 -5.07 0.02 2.18
CA TRP A 52 -4.75 -0.97 1.15
C TRP A 52 -4.77 -0.37 -0.26
N ASP A 53 -3.79 -0.81 -1.07
CA ASP A 53 -3.76 -0.53 -2.50
C ASP A 53 -3.23 -1.76 -3.25
N ILE A 54 -3.99 -2.23 -4.22
CA ILE A 54 -3.69 -3.42 -5.02
C ILE A 54 -3.75 -3.01 -6.49
N THR A 55 -2.70 -3.30 -7.23
CA THR A 55 -2.64 -2.94 -8.64
C THR A 55 -2.03 -4.05 -9.49
N ASP A 56 -2.57 -4.22 -10.69
CA ASP A 56 -1.99 -5.01 -11.78
C ASP A 56 -1.49 -4.10 -12.93
N TYR A 57 -1.41 -2.80 -12.68
CA TYR A 57 -1.05 -1.77 -13.67
C TYR A 57 -1.91 -1.79 -14.94
N GLY A 58 -3.13 -2.33 -14.87
CA GLY A 58 -4.01 -2.49 -16.02
C GLY A 58 -3.58 -3.58 -17.01
N MET A 59 -2.61 -4.43 -16.65
CA MET A 59 -2.05 -5.45 -17.55
C MET A 59 -2.84 -6.76 -17.56
N GLY A 60 -3.74 -6.94 -16.59
CA GLY A 60 -4.60 -8.14 -16.51
C GLY A 60 -3.88 -9.40 -16.05
N ASP A 61 -2.67 -9.30 -15.50
CA ASP A 61 -1.86 -10.41 -15.01
C ASP A 61 -1.19 -10.03 -13.68
N PHE A 62 -1.98 -10.04 -12.61
CA PHE A 62 -1.53 -9.63 -11.28
C PHE A 62 -0.37 -10.48 -10.74
N ASP A 63 -0.34 -11.78 -11.06
CA ASP A 63 0.72 -12.66 -10.57
C ASP A 63 2.10 -12.39 -11.20
N LYS A 64 2.11 -11.70 -12.33
CA LYS A 64 3.34 -11.30 -13.01
C LYS A 64 3.61 -9.81 -12.89
N PHE A 65 2.61 -8.97 -13.15
CA PHE A 65 2.73 -7.51 -13.09
C PHE A 65 1.79 -6.97 -12.01
N GLY A 66 2.34 -6.63 -10.89
CA GLY A 66 1.52 -6.08 -9.84
C GLY A 66 2.22 -6.11 -8.50
N PHE A 67 1.59 -5.50 -7.53
CA PHE A 67 1.98 -5.61 -6.13
C PHE A 67 0.82 -5.20 -5.23
N SER A 68 0.98 -5.53 -3.98
CA SER A 68 0.08 -5.11 -2.91
C SER A 68 0.81 -4.18 -1.97
N LEU A 69 0.16 -3.12 -1.53
CA LEU A 69 0.74 -2.24 -0.53
C LEU A 69 -0.27 -1.77 0.49
N ILE A 70 0.25 -1.33 1.61
CA ILE A 70 -0.50 -0.61 2.64
C ILE A 70 0.22 0.71 2.88
N THR A 71 -0.49 1.82 2.73
CA THR A 71 -0.02 3.12 3.15
C THR A 71 -0.35 3.31 4.62
N ILE A 72 0.68 3.37 5.46
CA ILE A 72 0.55 3.48 6.93
C ILE A 72 0.52 4.95 7.34
N ARG A 73 1.37 5.77 6.77
CA ARG A 73 1.46 7.21 6.99
C ARG A 73 1.62 7.95 5.69
N ASN A 74 1.01 9.11 5.60
CA ASN A 74 1.16 10.02 4.48
C ASN A 74 0.74 11.43 4.89
N GLY A 75 1.22 12.42 4.16
CA GLY A 75 0.70 13.79 4.25
C GLY A 75 -0.26 14.10 3.12
N ASN A 76 -0.76 15.31 3.10
CA ASN A 76 -1.58 15.83 2.01
C ASN A 76 -1.15 17.26 1.70
N ARG A 77 -0.49 17.47 0.55
CA ARG A 77 0.02 18.80 0.16
C ARG A 77 -1.08 19.83 -0.03
N ALA A 78 -2.25 19.41 -0.51
CA ALA A 78 -3.40 20.29 -0.68
C ALA A 78 -4.03 20.71 0.65
N MET A 79 -3.76 19.97 1.73
CA MET A 79 -4.24 20.21 3.08
C MET A 79 -3.06 20.26 4.07
N ALA A 80 -1.96 20.90 3.67
CA ALA A 80 -0.71 20.90 4.45
C ALA A 80 -0.84 21.50 5.85
N ASP A 81 -1.76 22.42 6.04
CA ASP A 81 -2.04 23.00 7.38
C ASP A 81 -2.60 21.95 8.34
N LYS A 82 -3.39 21.02 7.84
CA LYS A 82 -3.99 19.95 8.63
C LYS A 82 -3.12 18.69 8.67
N TYR A 83 -2.46 18.37 7.56
CA TYR A 83 -1.63 17.17 7.39
C TYR A 83 -0.23 17.53 6.87
N PRO A 84 0.65 18.05 7.75
CA PRO A 84 1.92 18.64 7.34
C PRO A 84 3.04 17.64 7.03
N LYS A 85 2.81 16.35 7.19
CA LYS A 85 3.84 15.33 6.88
C LYS A 85 4.33 15.46 5.44
N VAL A 86 5.64 15.50 5.25
CA VAL A 86 6.29 15.55 3.93
C VAL A 86 6.80 14.18 3.47
N TYR A 87 6.46 13.13 4.16
CA TYR A 87 6.87 11.76 3.89
C TYR A 87 5.68 10.81 3.91
N ALA A 88 5.86 9.65 3.27
CA ALA A 88 4.95 8.52 3.35
C ALA A 88 5.71 7.29 3.86
N GLU A 89 5.03 6.45 4.63
CA GLU A 89 5.48 5.12 5.02
C GLU A 89 4.52 4.09 4.44
N LYS A 90 5.08 3.17 3.65
CA LYS A 90 4.30 2.13 2.97
C LYS A 90 4.94 0.76 3.20
N LEU A 91 4.11 -0.24 3.39
CA LEU A 91 4.51 -1.63 3.36
C LEU A 91 4.16 -2.21 1.99
N LEU A 92 5.15 -2.70 1.26
CA LEU A 92 4.98 -3.29 -0.06
C LEU A 92 5.16 -4.80 0.01
N TYR A 93 4.31 -5.52 -0.69
CA TYR A 93 4.38 -6.97 -0.82
C TYR A 93 4.38 -7.37 -2.30
N LEU A 94 5.47 -8.00 -2.71
CA LEU A 94 5.60 -8.63 -4.02
C LEU A 94 5.80 -10.12 -3.82
N LYS A 95 5.02 -10.91 -4.53
CA LYS A 95 5.18 -12.38 -4.55
C LYS A 95 6.37 -12.77 -5.44
N GLU A 96 6.84 -13.99 -5.28
CA GLU A 96 7.86 -14.53 -6.16
C GLU A 96 7.40 -14.46 -7.63
N GLY A 97 8.25 -13.97 -8.50
CA GLY A 97 7.95 -13.77 -9.92
C GLY A 97 7.09 -12.55 -10.25
N GLN A 98 6.62 -11.83 -9.25
CA GLN A 98 5.84 -10.61 -9.43
C GLN A 98 6.74 -9.39 -9.46
N TYR A 99 6.48 -8.45 -10.36
CA TYR A 99 7.26 -7.21 -10.44
C TYR A 99 6.41 -6.02 -10.85
N ALA A 100 6.87 -4.83 -10.46
CA ALA A 100 6.36 -3.57 -10.93
C ALA A 100 7.07 -3.15 -12.23
N PRO A 101 6.37 -2.60 -13.22
CA PRO A 101 7.01 -2.01 -14.39
C PRO A 101 8.01 -0.93 -13.99
N ASN A 102 9.10 -0.83 -14.74
CA ASN A 102 10.10 0.19 -14.51
C ASN A 102 9.49 1.58 -14.63
N HIS A 103 9.69 2.39 -13.61
CA HIS A 103 9.21 3.78 -13.56
C HIS A 103 10.18 4.63 -12.76
N PHE A 104 9.98 5.94 -12.79
CA PHE A 104 10.75 6.90 -12.01
C PHE A 104 9.80 7.98 -11.45
N HIS A 105 10.28 8.70 -10.46
CA HIS A 105 9.53 9.78 -9.84
C HIS A 105 10.28 11.10 -9.99
N TRP A 106 9.57 12.16 -10.43
CA TRP A 106 10.14 13.49 -10.64
C TRP A 106 10.40 14.25 -9.34
N PHE A 107 9.55 14.03 -8.30
CA PHE A 107 9.48 14.92 -7.14
C PHE A 107 9.59 14.19 -5.80
N LYS A 108 9.90 12.91 -5.79
CA LYS A 108 10.07 12.18 -4.54
C LYS A 108 11.31 11.31 -4.56
N THR A 109 11.96 11.24 -3.40
CA THR A 109 13.02 10.29 -3.11
C THR A 109 12.41 9.08 -2.40
N GLU A 110 12.86 7.90 -2.72
CA GLU A 110 12.40 6.66 -2.07
C GLU A 110 13.59 5.93 -1.45
N ASP A 111 13.37 5.48 -0.22
CA ASP A 111 14.24 4.52 0.46
C ASP A 111 13.49 3.19 0.54
N ILE A 112 14.07 2.14 -0.01
CA ILE A 112 13.48 0.80 -0.01
C ILE A 112 14.26 -0.08 0.96
N ILE A 113 13.56 -0.51 2.02
CA ILE A 113 14.12 -1.41 3.03
C ILE A 113 13.56 -2.80 2.80
N ASN A 114 14.39 -3.74 2.38
CA ASN A 114 13.99 -5.13 2.25
C ASN A 114 13.97 -5.82 3.62
N GLN A 115 12.80 -6.19 4.09
CA GLN A 115 12.63 -6.85 5.39
C GLN A 115 12.55 -8.37 5.26
N ILE A 116 11.99 -8.87 4.16
CA ILE A 116 11.67 -10.29 3.99
C ILE A 116 12.00 -10.71 2.57
N GLY A 117 12.78 -11.78 2.42
CA GLY A 117 13.10 -12.35 1.12
C GLY A 117 14.17 -11.57 0.37
N ARG A 118 14.11 -11.61 -0.97
CA ARG A 118 15.06 -10.92 -1.86
C ARG A 118 14.31 -9.89 -2.69
N ALA A 119 14.81 -8.68 -2.68
CA ALA A 119 14.37 -7.65 -3.59
C ALA A 119 15.50 -7.32 -4.58
N SER A 120 15.17 -7.17 -5.84
CA SER A 120 16.05 -6.58 -6.84
C SER A 120 15.45 -5.26 -7.29
N CYS A 121 16.07 -4.17 -6.89
CA CYS A 121 15.71 -2.85 -7.36
C CYS A 121 16.74 -2.44 -8.42
N ARG A 122 16.27 -2.18 -9.65
CA ARG A 122 17.11 -1.58 -10.68
C ARG A 122 16.69 -0.14 -10.84
N GLU A 123 17.47 0.75 -10.26
CA GLU A 123 17.39 2.15 -10.64
C GLU A 123 18.04 2.32 -12.03
N ARG A 124 17.31 2.92 -12.95
CA ARG A 124 17.93 3.52 -14.11
C ARG A 124 18.36 4.94 -13.73
N VAL A 125 19.63 5.08 -13.65
CA VAL A 125 20.24 6.41 -13.61
C VAL A 125 20.07 7.06 -14.98
#